data_0f310c190b7bb053503b5b247d96d4d7
#
_entry.id   0f310c190b7bb053503b5b247d96d4d7
#
_cell.length_a   1.000
_cell.length_b   1.000
_cell.length_c   1.000
_cell.angle_alpha   90.00
_cell.angle_beta   90.00
_cell.angle_gamma   90.00
#
_symmetry.space_group_name_H-M   'P 1'
#
loop_
_entity.id
_entity.type
_entity.pdbx_description
1 polymer ?
#
loop_
_entity_poly.entity_id
_entity_poly.type
_entity_poly.pdbx_seq_one_letter_code
_entity_poly.pdbx_strand_id
1 'polypeptide(L)'
;MNETTSSSANRWPAQIKYIVGNEACERFSYYGMRSILAGYVAGEVARGGLGQTSDAATTIIHTFVFANYFMPLLGAWLSDKLIGRYHTILWVSLFYCAGHGVLACSDLISGVQGKLWCLYAGLSLIAFGSGGIKPCVSAFMGDQFRPDQGHLLQKAYGAFSWSINF
;
A
#
# COMPACT_ATOMS: atom_id res chain seq x y z
N MET A 1 -35.04 -29.85 2.96
CA MET A 1 -34.72 -28.48 2.43
C MET A 1 -33.55 -27.86 3.20
N ASN A 2 -32.44 -28.59 3.46
CA ASN A 2 -31.33 -28.17 4.34
C ASN A 2 -29.91 -28.39 3.79
N GLU A 3 -29.75 -28.93 2.57
CA GLU A 3 -28.37 -29.20 2.06
C GLU A 3 -27.74 -28.00 1.34
N THR A 4 -28.54 -27.11 0.78
CA THR A 4 -28.02 -25.93 0.06
C THR A 4 -27.47 -24.83 0.98
N THR A 5 -27.97 -24.73 2.21
CA THR A 5 -27.49 -23.78 3.23
C THR A 5 -26.15 -24.19 3.85
N SER A 6 -25.90 -25.48 4.02
CA SER A 6 -24.66 -26.02 4.56
C SER A 6 -23.46 -25.82 3.62
N SER A 7 -23.67 -25.94 2.30
CA SER A 7 -22.60 -25.78 1.30
C SER A 7 -22.08 -24.36 1.18
N SER A 8 -22.92 -23.33 1.40
CA SER A 8 -22.52 -21.93 1.33
C SER A 8 -21.76 -21.46 2.58
N ALA A 9 -22.00 -22.07 3.74
CA ALA A 9 -21.35 -21.73 4.99
C ALA A 9 -19.84 -22.09 5.01
N ASN A 10 -19.41 -23.00 4.15
CA ASN A 10 -18.01 -23.49 4.11
C ASN A 10 -17.20 -22.97 2.91
N ARG A 11 -17.71 -21.97 2.19
CA ARG A 11 -17.02 -21.34 1.06
C ARG A 11 -16.54 -19.93 1.40
N TRP A 12 -15.32 -19.62 1.01
CA TRP A 12 -14.79 -18.27 1.08
C TRP A 12 -15.61 -17.32 0.20
N PRO A 13 -15.91 -16.10 0.68
CA PRO A 13 -16.46 -15.05 -0.17
C PRO A 13 -15.55 -14.82 -1.38
N ALA A 14 -16.14 -14.68 -2.57
CA ALA A 14 -15.37 -14.57 -3.81
C ALA A 14 -14.43 -13.35 -3.83
N GLN A 15 -14.75 -12.33 -3.04
CA GLN A 15 -13.99 -11.08 -2.92
C GLN A 15 -12.64 -11.26 -2.24
N ILE A 16 -12.49 -12.27 -1.37
CA ILE A 16 -11.28 -12.47 -0.55
C ILE A 16 -10.02 -12.62 -1.42
N LYS A 17 -10.11 -13.37 -2.52
CA LYS A 17 -8.97 -13.54 -3.43
C LYS A 17 -8.47 -12.22 -4.03
N TYR A 18 -9.39 -11.29 -4.31
CA TYR A 18 -9.04 -9.97 -4.84
C TYR A 18 -8.44 -9.07 -3.76
N ILE A 19 -8.98 -9.13 -2.53
CA ILE A 19 -8.47 -8.37 -1.38
C ILE A 19 -7.04 -8.81 -1.07
N VAL A 20 -6.80 -10.13 -0.92
CA VAL A 20 -5.48 -10.69 -0.63
C VAL A 20 -4.50 -10.44 -1.79
N GLY A 21 -4.95 -10.63 -3.04
CA GLY A 21 -4.13 -10.37 -4.22
C GLY A 21 -3.73 -8.89 -4.36
N ASN A 22 -4.65 -7.98 -4.12
CA ASN A 22 -4.37 -6.54 -4.14
C ASN A 22 -3.33 -6.15 -3.08
N GLU A 23 -3.47 -6.67 -1.86
CA GLU A 23 -2.50 -6.41 -0.78
C GLU A 23 -1.12 -7.00 -1.12
N ALA A 24 -1.07 -8.23 -1.66
CA ALA A 24 0.19 -8.85 -2.09
C ALA A 24 0.91 -7.99 -3.15
N CYS A 25 0.18 -7.51 -4.17
CA CYS A 25 0.74 -6.63 -5.21
C CYS A 25 1.22 -5.29 -4.62
N GLU A 26 0.45 -4.71 -3.71
CA GLU A 26 0.82 -3.47 -3.05
C GLU A 26 2.09 -3.65 -2.22
N ARG A 27 2.17 -4.70 -1.41
CA ARG A 27 3.38 -5.00 -0.61
C ARG A 27 4.59 -5.27 -1.48
N PHE A 28 4.44 -6.07 -2.54
CA PHE A 28 5.53 -6.35 -3.48
C PHE A 28 6.09 -5.06 -4.10
N SER A 29 5.23 -4.18 -4.59
CA SER A 29 5.67 -2.91 -5.19
C SER A 29 6.28 -1.96 -4.16
N TYR A 30 5.72 -1.90 -2.94
CA TYR A 30 6.23 -1.08 -1.85
C TYR A 30 7.64 -1.51 -1.41
N TYR A 31 7.84 -2.81 -1.14
CA TYR A 31 9.15 -3.31 -0.72
C TYR A 31 10.16 -3.27 -1.85
N GLY A 32 9.73 -3.55 -3.10
CA GLY A 32 10.57 -3.40 -4.28
C GLY A 32 11.08 -1.98 -4.44
N MET A 33 10.20 -0.98 -4.40
CA MET A 33 10.60 0.44 -4.45
C MET A 33 11.52 0.81 -3.29
N ARG A 34 11.16 0.43 -2.06
CA ARG A 34 11.95 0.75 -0.88
C ARG A 34 13.36 0.17 -0.91
N SER A 35 13.54 -1.03 -1.49
CA SER A 35 14.85 -1.68 -1.57
C SER A 35 15.85 -0.92 -2.44
N ILE A 36 15.37 -0.24 -3.48
CA ILE A 36 16.23 0.54 -4.40
C ILE A 36 16.35 2.01 -4.01
N LEU A 37 15.45 2.51 -3.15
CA LEU A 37 15.32 3.94 -2.84
C LEU A 37 16.61 4.54 -2.30
N ALA A 38 17.29 3.86 -1.36
CA ALA A 38 18.55 4.34 -0.78
C ALA A 38 19.64 4.46 -1.84
N GLY A 39 19.79 3.44 -2.69
CA GLY A 39 20.76 3.42 -3.78
C GLY A 39 20.47 4.50 -4.83
N TYR A 40 19.22 4.78 -5.12
CA TYR A 40 18.80 5.83 -6.04
C TYR A 40 19.13 7.22 -5.49
N VAL A 41 18.83 7.49 -4.23
CA VAL A 41 19.04 8.81 -3.61
C VAL A 41 20.52 9.12 -3.41
N ALA A 42 21.29 8.17 -2.89
CA ALA A 42 22.73 8.35 -2.61
C ALA A 42 23.65 8.01 -3.81
N GLY A 43 23.12 7.33 -4.83
CA GLY A 43 23.88 6.88 -5.99
C GLY A 43 24.46 8.02 -6.84
N GLU A 44 25.52 7.72 -7.56
CA GLU A 44 26.19 8.70 -8.44
C GLU A 44 25.26 9.21 -9.55
N VAL A 45 25.27 10.51 -9.78
CA VAL A 45 24.47 11.15 -10.84
C VAL A 45 24.79 10.59 -12.23
N ALA A 46 26.06 10.26 -12.48
CA ALA A 46 26.50 9.67 -13.73
C ALA A 46 25.87 8.27 -14.01
N ARG A 47 25.42 7.60 -12.97
CA ARG A 47 24.76 6.28 -13.02
C ARG A 47 23.25 6.37 -12.83
N GLY A 48 22.68 7.58 -12.93
CA GLY A 48 21.24 7.80 -12.79
C GLY A 48 20.75 8.06 -11.37
N GLY A 49 21.63 8.08 -10.36
CA GLY A 49 21.31 8.43 -8.99
C GLY A 49 21.14 9.95 -8.80
N LEU A 50 20.80 10.35 -7.57
CA LEU A 50 20.58 11.75 -7.21
C LEU A 50 21.80 12.42 -6.58
N GLY A 51 22.85 11.67 -6.28
CA GLY A 51 24.11 12.19 -5.72
C GLY A 51 23.98 12.86 -4.34
N GLN A 52 22.94 12.48 -3.57
CA GLN A 52 22.73 13.04 -2.24
C GLN A 52 23.67 12.39 -1.23
N THR A 53 23.96 13.11 -0.13
CA THR A 53 24.74 12.55 0.98
C THR A 53 23.99 11.38 1.63
N SER A 54 24.75 10.47 2.27
CA SER A 54 24.16 9.34 3.02
C SER A 54 23.18 9.82 4.09
N ASP A 55 23.46 10.94 4.75
CA ASP A 55 22.60 11.52 5.78
C ASP A 55 21.30 12.06 5.19
N ALA A 56 21.37 12.70 4.01
CA ALA A 56 20.17 13.17 3.30
C ALA A 56 19.30 11.99 2.84
N ALA A 57 19.92 10.93 2.29
CA ALA A 57 19.20 9.73 1.89
C ALA A 57 18.51 9.06 3.10
N THR A 58 19.22 8.95 4.22
CA THR A 58 18.69 8.41 5.48
C THR A 58 17.49 9.26 5.96
N THR A 59 17.62 10.57 5.94
CA THR A 59 16.54 11.50 6.34
C THR A 59 15.30 11.34 5.46
N ILE A 60 15.46 11.26 4.15
CA ILE A 60 14.35 11.05 3.20
C ILE A 60 13.63 9.73 3.50
N ILE A 61 14.39 8.65 3.68
CA ILE A 61 13.82 7.32 3.95
C ILE A 61 13.06 7.31 5.29
N HIS A 62 13.65 7.85 6.34
CA HIS A 62 13.01 7.89 7.66
C HIS A 62 11.76 8.76 7.66
N THR A 63 11.78 9.91 6.98
CA THR A 63 10.59 10.78 6.82
C THR A 63 9.49 10.05 6.06
N PHE A 64 9.82 9.35 4.99
CA PHE A 64 8.86 8.53 4.24
C PHE A 64 8.27 7.40 5.10
N VAL A 65 9.11 6.69 5.85
CA VAL A 65 8.65 5.63 6.77
C VAL A 65 7.74 6.20 7.86
N PHE A 66 8.13 7.32 8.47
CA PHE A 66 7.30 8.02 9.47
C PHE A 66 5.93 8.39 8.89
N ALA A 67 5.89 8.98 7.69
CA ALA A 67 4.65 9.31 7.00
C ALA A 67 3.76 8.07 6.81
N ASN A 68 4.33 6.94 6.41
CA ASN A 68 3.61 5.66 6.26
C ASN A 68 3.00 5.13 7.57
N TYR A 69 3.59 5.43 8.71
CA TYR A 69 3.01 5.07 10.01
C TYR A 69 1.95 6.06 10.50
N PHE A 70 2.02 7.32 10.06
CA PHE A 70 1.04 8.35 10.42
C PHE A 70 -0.22 8.28 9.55
N MET A 71 -0.08 8.02 8.24
CA MET A 71 -1.18 8.00 7.28
C MET A 71 -2.32 7.02 7.59
N PRO A 72 -2.10 5.86 8.26
CA PRO A 72 -3.19 4.97 8.67
C PRO A 72 -4.26 5.65 9.54
N LEU A 73 -3.88 6.62 10.36
CA LEU A 73 -4.83 7.39 11.17
C LEU A 73 -5.78 8.20 10.29
N LEU A 74 -5.24 8.86 9.27
CA LEU A 74 -6.04 9.61 8.29
C LEU A 74 -6.90 8.68 7.43
N GLY A 75 -6.37 7.53 6.99
CA GLY A 75 -7.12 6.54 6.23
C GLY A 75 -8.30 5.96 6.99
N ALA A 76 -8.10 5.59 8.26
CA ALA A 76 -9.16 5.11 9.13
C ALA A 76 -10.24 6.19 9.34
N TRP A 77 -9.84 7.42 9.64
CA TRP A 77 -10.77 8.54 9.82
C TRP A 77 -11.59 8.81 8.56
N LEU A 78 -10.93 8.84 7.39
CA LEU A 78 -11.58 9.05 6.09
C LEU A 78 -12.60 7.95 5.79
N SER A 79 -12.22 6.71 6.05
CA SER A 79 -13.04 5.52 5.85
C SER A 79 -14.28 5.50 6.76
N ASP A 80 -14.09 5.81 8.04
CA ASP A 80 -15.16 5.63 9.02
C ASP A 80 -16.12 6.82 9.05
N LYS A 81 -15.66 8.03 8.69
CA LYS A 81 -16.43 9.27 8.84
C LYS A 81 -16.96 9.86 7.54
N LEU A 82 -16.31 9.63 6.39
CA LEU A 82 -16.62 10.37 5.16
C LEU A 82 -17.12 9.50 4.02
N ILE A 83 -16.34 8.56 3.51
CA ILE A 83 -16.63 7.91 2.24
C ILE A 83 -16.80 6.38 2.31
N GLY A 84 -16.61 5.78 3.48
CA GLY A 84 -16.70 4.34 3.68
C GLY A 84 -15.48 3.56 3.16
N ARG A 85 -15.34 2.31 3.61
CA ARG A 85 -14.14 1.48 3.41
C ARG A 85 -13.83 1.21 1.94
N TYR A 86 -14.82 0.81 1.16
CA TYR A 86 -14.62 0.49 -0.26
C TYR A 86 -14.11 1.69 -1.07
N HIS A 87 -14.75 2.84 -0.95
CA HIS A 87 -14.35 4.03 -1.68
C HIS A 87 -13.00 4.58 -1.21
N THR A 88 -12.72 4.49 0.09
CA THR A 88 -11.40 4.85 0.63
C THR A 88 -10.33 3.98 -0.01
N ILE A 89 -10.48 2.66 -0.02
CA ILE A 89 -9.52 1.74 -0.64
C ILE A 89 -9.32 2.11 -2.11
N LEU A 90 -10.40 2.32 -2.87
CA LEU A 90 -10.32 2.64 -4.29
C LEU A 90 -9.54 3.93 -4.55
N TRP A 91 -9.94 5.05 -3.92
CA TRP A 91 -9.32 6.34 -4.16
C TRP A 91 -7.87 6.39 -3.67
N VAL A 92 -7.61 5.84 -2.51
CA VAL A 92 -6.27 5.84 -1.92
C VAL A 92 -5.32 4.93 -2.71
N SER A 93 -5.82 3.83 -3.29
CA SER A 93 -5.05 2.99 -4.23
C SER A 93 -4.68 3.75 -5.52
N LEU A 94 -5.54 4.62 -6.02
CA LEU A 94 -5.23 5.47 -7.17
C LEU A 94 -4.10 6.45 -6.86
N PHE A 95 -4.08 7.05 -5.67
CA PHE A 95 -2.95 7.89 -5.24
C PHE A 95 -1.66 7.10 -5.12
N TYR A 96 -1.73 5.86 -4.63
CA TYR A 96 -0.59 4.95 -4.57
C TYR A 96 -0.01 4.67 -5.97
N CYS A 97 -0.86 4.31 -6.93
CA CYS A 97 -0.46 4.08 -8.31
C CYS A 97 0.10 5.36 -8.96
N ALA A 98 -0.55 6.50 -8.74
CA ALA A 98 -0.07 7.80 -9.24
C ALA A 98 1.32 8.13 -8.70
N GLY A 99 1.58 7.86 -7.41
CA GLY A 99 2.89 8.06 -6.79
C GLY A 99 4.00 7.24 -7.46
N HIS A 100 3.75 5.96 -7.75
CA HIS A 100 4.69 5.14 -8.53
C HIS A 100 4.85 5.66 -9.96
N GLY A 101 3.78 6.12 -10.61
CA GLY A 101 3.84 6.76 -11.91
C GLY A 101 4.72 8.01 -11.92
N VAL A 102 4.56 8.86 -10.88
CA VAL A 102 5.41 10.06 -10.72
C VAL A 102 6.88 9.66 -10.55
N LEU A 103 7.20 8.65 -9.72
CA LEU A 103 8.57 8.17 -9.58
C LEU A 103 9.14 7.63 -10.89
N ALA A 104 8.35 6.88 -11.64
CA ALA A 104 8.77 6.35 -12.96
C ALA A 104 9.06 7.46 -13.98
N CYS A 105 8.38 8.61 -13.88
CA CYS A 105 8.62 9.76 -14.74
C CYS A 105 9.84 10.60 -14.34
N SER A 106 10.53 10.29 -13.23
CA SER A 106 11.67 11.07 -12.75
C SER A 106 12.80 11.17 -13.77
N ASP A 107 13.01 10.14 -14.59
CA ASP A 107 14.05 10.14 -15.63
C ASP A 107 13.76 11.07 -16.82
N LEU A 108 12.50 11.47 -17.01
CA LEU A 108 12.11 12.46 -18.02
C LEU A 108 12.45 13.89 -17.59
N ILE A 109 12.80 14.09 -16.32
CA ILE A 109 13.08 15.40 -15.75
C ILE A 109 14.58 15.67 -15.81
N SER A 110 14.96 16.82 -16.39
CA SER A 110 16.34 17.27 -16.45
C SER A 110 16.77 17.90 -15.12
N GLY A 111 17.98 17.56 -14.68
CA GLY A 111 18.60 18.13 -13.48
C GLY A 111 18.20 17.45 -12.17
N VAL A 112 19.16 17.37 -11.27
CA VAL A 112 19.00 16.70 -9.95
C VAL A 112 17.90 17.33 -9.12
N GLN A 113 17.79 18.66 -9.11
CA GLN A 113 16.79 19.37 -8.31
C GLN A 113 15.35 19.03 -8.75
N GLY A 114 15.11 18.94 -10.07
CA GLY A 114 13.80 18.53 -10.60
C GLY A 114 13.45 17.09 -10.22
N LYS A 115 14.42 16.18 -10.33
CA LYS A 115 14.27 14.78 -9.90
C LYS A 115 13.98 14.65 -8.40
N LEU A 116 14.60 15.49 -7.55
CA LEU A 116 14.32 15.53 -6.11
C LEU A 116 12.88 15.95 -5.82
N TRP A 117 12.36 16.98 -6.48
CA TRP A 117 10.96 17.37 -6.33
C TRP A 117 10.01 16.27 -6.78
N CYS A 118 10.33 15.59 -7.87
CA CYS A 118 9.58 14.44 -8.36
C CYS A 118 9.60 13.29 -7.32
N LEU A 119 10.77 13.03 -6.72
CA LEU A 119 10.92 12.04 -5.65
C LEU A 119 10.03 12.37 -4.45
N TYR A 120 10.08 13.60 -3.94
CA TYR A 120 9.24 14.01 -2.80
C TYR A 120 7.75 13.91 -3.12
N ALA A 121 7.32 14.34 -4.30
CA ALA A 121 5.93 14.24 -4.73
C ALA A 121 5.48 12.78 -4.81
N GLY A 122 6.28 11.92 -5.46
CA GLY A 122 5.98 10.50 -5.60
C GLY A 122 5.92 9.77 -4.25
N LEU A 123 6.92 9.98 -3.38
CA LEU A 123 6.95 9.39 -2.04
C LEU A 123 5.78 9.86 -1.16
N SER A 124 5.38 11.13 -1.27
CA SER A 124 4.22 11.66 -0.53
C SER A 124 2.92 10.98 -0.97
N LEU A 125 2.72 10.81 -2.28
CA LEU A 125 1.56 10.10 -2.83
C LEU A 125 1.55 8.62 -2.43
N ILE A 126 2.70 7.96 -2.45
CA ILE A 126 2.84 6.56 -2.03
C ILE A 126 2.57 6.42 -0.52
N ALA A 127 3.11 7.32 0.31
CA ALA A 127 2.87 7.29 1.75
C ALA A 127 1.40 7.47 2.10
N PHE A 128 0.72 8.43 1.45
CA PHE A 128 -0.73 8.62 1.58
C PHE A 128 -1.50 7.38 1.13
N GLY A 129 -1.15 6.83 -0.04
CA GLY A 129 -1.78 5.65 -0.62
C GLY A 129 -1.60 4.40 0.24
N SER A 130 -0.36 3.97 0.44
CA SER A 130 -0.04 2.76 1.21
C SER A 130 -0.51 2.85 2.66
N GLY A 131 -0.24 3.97 3.34
CA GLY A 131 -0.65 4.17 4.73
C GLY A 131 -2.18 4.16 4.88
N GLY A 132 -2.89 4.86 3.99
CA GLY A 132 -4.34 4.96 4.05
C GLY A 132 -5.09 3.65 3.74
N ILE A 133 -4.51 2.76 2.93
CA ILE A 133 -5.12 1.46 2.58
C ILE A 133 -5.13 0.49 3.77
N LYS A 134 -4.03 0.40 4.51
CA LYS A 134 -3.79 -0.64 5.54
C LYS A 134 -4.96 -0.89 6.51
N PRO A 135 -5.48 0.13 7.23
CA PRO A 135 -6.56 -0.09 8.18
C PRO A 135 -7.86 -0.49 7.48
N CYS A 136 -8.10 0.04 6.28
CA CYS A 136 -9.33 -0.16 5.54
C CYS A 136 -9.42 -1.57 4.96
N VAL A 137 -8.34 -2.11 4.38
CA VAL A 137 -8.34 -3.43 3.72
C VAL A 137 -8.57 -4.55 4.72
N SER A 138 -7.90 -4.51 5.87
CA SER A 138 -8.09 -5.51 6.93
C SER A 138 -9.52 -5.53 7.46
N ALA A 139 -10.08 -4.35 7.76
CA ALA A 139 -11.46 -4.23 8.22
C ALA A 139 -12.47 -4.63 7.13
N PHE A 140 -12.25 -4.19 5.88
CA PHE A 140 -13.11 -4.53 4.75
C PHE A 140 -13.12 -6.03 4.45
N MET A 141 -11.98 -6.72 4.65
CA MET A 141 -11.91 -8.18 4.55
C MET A 141 -12.82 -8.85 5.60
N GLY A 142 -12.79 -8.35 6.85
CA GLY A 142 -13.67 -8.84 7.91
C GLY A 142 -15.15 -8.72 7.56
N ASP A 143 -15.55 -7.60 6.94
CA ASP A 143 -16.92 -7.31 6.54
C ASP A 143 -17.49 -8.29 5.49
N GLN A 144 -16.63 -9.05 4.81
CA GLN A 144 -17.07 -10.01 3.80
C GLN A 144 -17.60 -11.31 4.41
N PHE A 145 -17.35 -11.56 5.69
CA PHE A 145 -17.76 -12.80 6.37
C PHE A 145 -18.99 -12.60 7.22
N ARG A 146 -19.85 -13.62 7.25
CA ARG A 146 -21.00 -13.68 8.16
C ARG A 146 -20.57 -14.11 9.54
N PRO A 147 -21.39 -13.84 10.59
CA PRO A 147 -21.07 -14.22 11.96
C PRO A 147 -20.83 -15.74 12.16
N ASP A 148 -21.48 -16.57 11.35
CA ASP A 148 -21.35 -18.05 11.38
C ASP A 148 -20.07 -18.56 10.70
N GLN A 149 -19.32 -17.70 10.00
CA GLN A 149 -18.11 -18.04 9.25
C GLN A 149 -16.80 -17.71 9.98
N GLY A 150 -16.80 -17.60 11.30
CA GLY A 150 -15.63 -17.21 12.09
C GLY A 150 -14.37 -18.07 11.83
N HIS A 151 -14.54 -19.37 11.60
CA HIS A 151 -13.43 -20.28 11.28
C HIS A 151 -12.79 -19.99 9.90
N LEU A 152 -13.58 -19.52 8.92
CA LEU A 152 -13.08 -19.11 7.60
C LEU A 152 -12.43 -17.73 7.67
N LEU A 153 -12.97 -16.83 8.47
CA LEU A 153 -12.40 -15.52 8.74
C LEU A 153 -10.96 -15.65 9.29
N GLN A 154 -10.76 -16.53 10.26
CA GLN A 154 -9.42 -16.77 10.81
C GLN A 154 -8.42 -17.28 9.76
N LYS A 155 -8.85 -18.20 8.88
CA LYS A 155 -8.03 -18.69 7.76
C LYS A 155 -7.73 -17.58 6.75
N ALA A 156 -8.70 -16.70 6.47
CA ALA A 156 -8.53 -15.57 5.57
C ALA A 156 -7.51 -14.55 6.12
N TYR A 157 -7.56 -14.24 7.41
CA TYR A 157 -6.53 -13.41 8.05
C TYR A 157 -5.15 -14.08 8.05
N GLY A 158 -5.08 -15.40 8.16
CA GLY A 158 -3.83 -16.15 7.99
C GLY A 158 -3.24 -15.98 6.59
N ALA A 159 -4.05 -16.14 5.55
CA ALA A 159 -3.63 -15.93 4.15
C ALA A 159 -3.23 -14.47 3.88
N PHE A 160 -3.97 -13.52 4.45
CA PHE A 160 -3.66 -12.09 4.35
C PHE A 160 -2.32 -11.76 5.02
N SER A 161 -2.09 -12.26 6.24
CA SER A 161 -0.83 -12.07 6.95
C SER A 161 0.35 -12.68 6.20
N TRP A 162 0.14 -13.84 5.58
CA TRP A 162 1.16 -14.46 4.74
C TRP A 162 1.48 -13.60 3.52
N SER A 163 0.47 -13.05 2.84
CA SER A 163 0.65 -12.19 1.66
C SER A 163 1.40 -10.88 1.96
N ILE A 164 1.33 -10.39 3.19
CA ILE A 164 2.03 -9.17 3.63
C ILE A 164 3.53 -9.44 3.87
N ASN A 165 3.87 -10.68 4.27
CA ASN A 165 5.23 -11.03 4.69
C ASN A 165 6.03 -11.77 3.60
N PHE A 166 5.43 -12.00 2.44
CA PHE A 166 6.06 -12.60 1.27
C PHE A 166 6.82 -11.54 0.49
#